data_e7c3e47726faf960410a975a234a8ea2
#
_entry.id   e7c3e47726faf960410a975a234a8ea2
#
_cell.length_a   1.000
_cell.length_b   1.000
_cell.length_c   1.000
_cell.angle_alpha   90.00
_cell.angle_beta   90.00
_cell.angle_gamma   90.00
#
_symmetry.space_group_name_H-M   'P 1'
#
loop_
_entity.id
_entity.type
_entity.pdbx_description
1 polymer ?
#
loop_
_entity_poly.entity_id
_entity_poly.type
_entity_poly.pdbx_seq_one_letter_code
_entity_poly.pdbx_strand_id
1 'polypeptide(L)'
;MKQNTKFLWLYTAILFSFALILIIFAGLTQNNFQKEIEESDKTNKTMLEQIEVLKEENKKLSDELELVSENLEIVETENSELSVYKENGEKIFEAYQLLNRGRNESAVSTIQDIDTDFLTPMQLYLYKIIIQY
;
A
#
# COMPACT_ATOMS: atom_id res chain seq x y z
N MET A 1 -22.32 -53.21 -72.32
CA MET A 1 -21.74 -51.94 -71.83
C MET A 1 -22.69 -51.07 -70.97
N LYS A 2 -23.83 -51.49 -70.48
CA LYS A 2 -24.79 -50.69 -69.66
C LYS A 2 -24.61 -50.82 -68.15
N GLN A 3 -23.77 -51.69 -67.64
CA GLN A 3 -23.61 -51.94 -66.23
C GLN A 3 -22.61 -50.97 -65.54
N ASN A 4 -21.59 -50.54 -66.26
CA ASN A 4 -20.52 -49.65 -65.67
C ASN A 4 -21.00 -48.22 -65.40
N THR A 5 -21.98 -47.73 -66.13
CA THR A 5 -22.52 -46.37 -65.95
C THR A 5 -23.31 -46.23 -64.66
N LYS A 6 -23.98 -47.26 -64.16
CA LYS A 6 -24.73 -47.23 -62.90
C LYS A 6 -23.80 -47.19 -61.70
N PHE A 7 -22.69 -47.93 -61.75
CA PHE A 7 -21.64 -47.90 -60.69
C PHE A 7 -20.94 -46.60 -60.68
N LEU A 8 -20.66 -46.00 -61.82
CA LEU A 8 -19.98 -44.69 -61.90
C LEU A 8 -20.86 -43.59 -61.31
N TRP A 9 -22.18 -43.65 -61.56
CA TRP A 9 -23.16 -42.69 -61.03
C TRP A 9 -23.30 -42.82 -59.49
N LEU A 10 -23.32 -44.03 -58.97
CA LEU A 10 -23.39 -44.33 -57.57
C LEU A 10 -22.11 -43.79 -56.82
N TYR A 11 -20.92 -44.00 -57.39
CA TYR A 11 -19.66 -43.57 -56.89
C TYR A 11 -19.56 -42.02 -56.81
N THR A 12 -20.01 -41.33 -57.86
CA THR A 12 -20.08 -39.86 -57.87
C THR A 12 -21.08 -39.32 -56.86
N ALA A 13 -22.20 -39.94 -56.66
CA ALA A 13 -23.18 -39.53 -55.66
C ALA A 13 -22.64 -39.67 -54.22
N ILE A 14 -21.92 -40.76 -53.94
CA ILE A 14 -21.27 -40.98 -52.63
C ILE A 14 -20.17 -39.92 -52.38
N LEU A 15 -19.30 -39.65 -53.37
CA LEU A 15 -18.26 -38.61 -53.26
C LEU A 15 -18.83 -37.24 -53.05
N PHE A 16 -19.93 -36.90 -53.76
CA PHE A 16 -20.59 -35.61 -53.60
C PHE A 16 -21.22 -35.44 -52.21
N SER A 17 -21.87 -36.52 -51.69
CA SER A 17 -22.42 -36.53 -50.33
C SER A 17 -21.35 -36.35 -49.28
N PHE A 18 -20.19 -36.99 -49.46
CA PHE A 18 -19.06 -36.84 -48.54
C PHE A 18 -18.47 -35.43 -48.56
N ALA A 19 -18.36 -34.83 -49.75
CA ALA A 19 -17.92 -33.44 -49.89
C ALA A 19 -18.86 -32.44 -49.20
N LEU A 20 -20.19 -32.63 -49.33
CA LEU A 20 -21.20 -31.83 -48.65
C LEU A 20 -21.09 -31.91 -47.11
N ILE A 21 -20.92 -33.12 -46.58
CA ILE A 21 -20.72 -33.34 -45.14
C ILE A 21 -19.48 -32.61 -44.64
N LEU A 22 -18.36 -32.67 -45.35
CA LEU A 22 -17.13 -31.98 -45.00
C LEU A 22 -17.30 -30.45 -45.01
N ILE A 23 -18.03 -29.89 -45.98
CA ILE A 23 -18.29 -28.45 -46.06
C ILE A 23 -19.13 -27.98 -44.86
N ILE A 24 -20.19 -28.74 -44.50
CA ILE A 24 -21.03 -28.44 -43.33
C ILE A 24 -20.20 -28.52 -42.06
N PHE A 25 -19.39 -29.55 -41.91
CA PHE A 25 -18.53 -29.72 -40.74
C PHE A 25 -17.49 -28.60 -40.61
N ALA A 26 -16.87 -28.23 -41.74
CA ALA A 26 -15.91 -27.10 -41.77
C ALA A 26 -16.59 -25.78 -41.35
N GLY A 27 -17.79 -25.51 -41.84
CA GLY A 27 -18.55 -24.30 -41.48
C GLY A 27 -18.92 -24.24 -39.99
N LEU A 28 -19.37 -25.37 -39.40
CA LEU A 28 -19.67 -25.43 -37.97
C LEU A 28 -18.44 -25.25 -37.10
N THR A 29 -17.34 -25.87 -37.47
CA THR A 29 -16.05 -25.75 -36.76
C THR A 29 -15.54 -24.33 -36.81
N GLN A 30 -15.58 -23.66 -37.95
CA GLN A 30 -15.14 -22.28 -38.11
C GLN A 30 -15.96 -21.30 -37.27
N ASN A 31 -17.28 -21.51 -37.17
CA ASN A 31 -18.15 -20.65 -36.35
C ASN A 31 -17.86 -20.81 -34.84
N ASN A 32 -17.54 -22.01 -34.39
CA ASN A 32 -17.14 -22.24 -33.00
C ASN A 32 -15.80 -21.59 -32.66
N PHE A 33 -14.82 -21.70 -33.53
CA PHE A 33 -13.53 -21.04 -33.35
C PHE A 33 -13.64 -19.51 -33.31
N GLN A 34 -14.50 -18.92 -34.14
CA GLN A 34 -14.72 -17.47 -34.09
C GLN A 34 -15.31 -17.03 -32.74
N LYS A 35 -16.25 -17.75 -32.18
CA LYS A 35 -16.82 -17.45 -30.86
C LYS A 35 -15.78 -17.58 -29.74
N GLU A 36 -14.94 -18.60 -29.76
CA GLU A 36 -13.87 -18.76 -28.78
C GLU A 36 -12.86 -17.62 -28.86
N ILE A 37 -12.52 -17.16 -30.06
CA ILE A 37 -11.62 -16.01 -30.25
C ILE A 37 -12.27 -14.73 -29.69
N GLU A 38 -13.55 -14.46 -29.99
CA GLU A 38 -14.26 -13.29 -29.48
C GLU A 38 -14.38 -13.29 -27.95
N GLU A 39 -14.66 -14.45 -27.34
CA GLU A 39 -14.68 -14.59 -25.88
C GLU A 39 -13.31 -14.40 -25.25
N SER A 40 -12.28 -14.96 -25.87
CA SER A 40 -10.88 -14.77 -25.42
C SER A 40 -10.46 -13.30 -25.50
N ASP A 41 -10.76 -12.63 -26.60
CA ASP A 41 -10.43 -11.20 -26.77
C ASP A 41 -11.17 -10.33 -25.75
N LYS A 42 -12.44 -10.61 -25.49
CA LYS A 42 -13.23 -9.93 -24.46
C LYS A 42 -12.64 -10.15 -23.08
N THR A 43 -12.27 -11.39 -22.76
CA THR A 43 -11.65 -11.74 -21.47
C THR A 43 -10.30 -11.03 -21.31
N ASN A 44 -9.47 -11.04 -22.34
CA ASN A 44 -8.18 -10.35 -22.34
C ASN A 44 -8.34 -8.85 -22.13
N LYS A 45 -9.32 -8.22 -22.79
CA LYS A 45 -9.60 -6.78 -22.60
C LYS A 45 -10.03 -6.47 -21.17
N THR A 46 -10.92 -7.29 -20.60
CA THR A 46 -11.33 -7.13 -19.19
C THR A 46 -10.17 -7.30 -18.21
N MET A 47 -9.28 -8.28 -18.47
CA MET A 47 -8.07 -8.46 -17.65
C MET A 47 -7.13 -7.26 -17.74
N LEU A 48 -6.94 -6.68 -18.91
CA LEU A 48 -6.11 -5.48 -19.09
C LEU A 48 -6.69 -4.29 -18.33
N GLU A 49 -7.99 -4.08 -18.38
CA GLU A 49 -8.68 -3.03 -17.60
C GLU A 49 -8.51 -3.25 -16.08
N GLN A 50 -8.63 -4.49 -15.61
CA GLN A 50 -8.40 -4.82 -14.20
C GLN A 50 -6.94 -4.59 -13.76
N ILE A 51 -5.97 -4.92 -14.61
CA ILE A 51 -4.56 -4.66 -14.35
C ILE A 51 -4.29 -3.16 -14.22
N GLU A 52 -4.92 -2.33 -15.06
CA GLU A 52 -4.76 -0.88 -15.00
C GLU A 52 -5.35 -0.30 -13.71
N VAL A 53 -6.54 -0.74 -13.30
CA VAL A 53 -7.17 -0.37 -12.03
C VAL A 53 -6.29 -0.77 -10.85
N LEU A 54 -5.80 -2.02 -10.81
CA LEU A 54 -4.93 -2.51 -9.74
C LEU A 54 -3.60 -1.75 -9.67
N LYS A 55 -3.05 -1.32 -10.80
CA LYS A 55 -1.85 -0.46 -10.81
C LYS A 55 -2.13 0.92 -10.20
N GLU A 56 -3.27 1.50 -10.51
CA GLU A 56 -3.67 2.79 -9.95
C GLU A 56 -3.93 2.71 -8.45
N GLU A 57 -4.60 1.64 -8.00
CA GLU A 57 -4.81 1.37 -6.57
C GLU A 57 -3.48 1.15 -5.82
N ASN A 58 -2.57 0.35 -6.39
CA ASN A 58 -1.24 0.14 -5.81
C ASN A 58 -0.45 1.44 -5.69
N LYS A 59 -0.54 2.33 -6.69
CA LYS A 59 0.09 3.64 -6.62
C LYS A 59 -0.49 4.49 -5.49
N LYS A 60 -1.82 4.56 -5.39
CA LYS A 60 -2.48 5.29 -4.29
C LYS A 60 -2.09 4.77 -2.92
N LEU A 61 -2.05 3.45 -2.75
CA LEU A 61 -1.62 2.83 -1.50
C LEU A 61 -0.16 3.14 -1.17
N SER A 62 0.70 3.20 -2.18
CA SER A 62 2.11 3.60 -1.99
C SER A 62 2.23 5.05 -1.54
N ASP A 63 1.48 5.97 -2.17
CA ASP A 63 1.47 7.39 -1.81
C ASP A 63 0.89 7.61 -0.39
N GLU A 64 -0.15 6.86 -0.01
CA GLU A 64 -0.71 6.87 1.36
C GLU A 64 0.29 6.33 2.40
N LEU A 65 1.01 5.27 2.08
CA LEU A 65 2.05 4.70 2.95
C LEU A 65 3.18 5.70 3.21
N GLU A 66 3.63 6.42 2.19
CA GLU A 66 4.65 7.46 2.30
C GLU A 66 4.17 8.57 3.25
N LEU A 67 2.95 9.06 3.07
CA LEU A 67 2.36 10.10 3.92
C LEU A 67 2.18 9.65 5.38
N VAL A 68 1.78 8.41 5.61
CA VAL A 68 1.68 7.83 6.97
C VAL A 68 3.06 7.71 7.61
N SER A 69 4.07 7.32 6.83
CA SER A 69 5.46 7.21 7.32
C SER A 69 6.02 8.58 7.74
N GLU A 70 5.79 9.63 6.95
CA GLU A 70 6.20 11.01 7.30
C GLU A 70 5.50 11.50 8.58
N ASN A 71 4.18 11.26 8.68
CA ASN A 71 3.43 11.63 9.89
C ASN A 71 3.91 10.88 11.13
N LEU A 72 4.29 9.61 10.98
CA LEU A 72 4.83 8.82 12.09
C LEU A 72 6.15 9.41 12.60
N GLU A 73 7.07 9.80 11.72
CA GLU A 73 8.35 10.42 12.06
C GLU A 73 8.13 11.74 12.80
N ILE A 74 7.17 12.57 12.37
CA ILE A 74 6.81 13.82 13.06
C ILE A 74 6.31 13.52 14.48
N VAL A 75 5.38 12.59 14.63
CA VAL A 75 4.80 12.21 15.93
C VAL A 75 5.85 11.60 16.87
N GLU A 76 6.77 10.79 16.35
CA GLU A 76 7.88 10.23 17.15
C GLU A 76 8.81 11.34 17.64
N THR A 77 9.12 12.32 16.79
CA THR A 77 9.94 13.48 17.18
C THR A 77 9.27 14.31 18.25
N GLU A 78 7.98 14.66 18.06
CA GLU A 78 7.19 15.42 19.06
C GLU A 78 7.08 14.68 20.40
N ASN A 79 6.88 13.36 20.37
CA ASN A 79 6.85 12.55 21.58
C ASN A 79 8.18 12.50 22.31
N SER A 80 9.29 12.45 21.56
CA SER A 80 10.63 12.51 22.13
C SER A 80 10.87 13.85 22.84
N GLU A 81 10.55 14.96 22.18
CA GLU A 81 10.64 16.30 22.76
C GLU A 81 9.76 16.45 24.01
N LEU A 82 8.52 16.02 23.94
CA LEU A 82 7.59 16.05 25.06
C LEU A 82 8.09 15.25 26.26
N SER A 83 8.75 14.12 26.02
CA SER A 83 9.39 13.32 27.07
C SER A 83 10.50 14.09 27.78
N VAL A 84 11.33 14.83 27.04
CA VAL A 84 12.37 15.67 27.61
C VAL A 84 11.79 16.83 28.45
N TYR A 85 10.75 17.51 27.93
CA TYR A 85 10.04 18.55 28.70
C TYR A 85 9.48 18.02 30.02
N LYS A 86 8.91 16.81 30.00
CA LYS A 86 8.37 16.17 31.20
C LYS A 86 9.49 15.83 32.20
N GLU A 87 10.55 15.19 31.77
CA GLU A 87 11.68 14.82 32.62
C GLU A 87 12.31 16.04 33.24
N ASN A 88 12.57 17.09 32.47
CA ASN A 88 13.08 18.35 32.95
C ASN A 88 12.15 19.00 33.98
N GLY A 89 10.83 18.93 33.75
CA GLY A 89 9.83 19.42 34.70
C GLY A 89 9.84 18.69 36.03
N GLU A 90 10.00 17.38 36.01
CA GLU A 90 10.12 16.56 37.24
C GLU A 90 11.38 16.91 38.03
N LYS A 91 12.54 17.05 37.34
CA LYS A 91 13.80 17.44 37.96
C LYS A 91 13.72 18.85 38.60
N ILE A 92 13.12 19.82 37.90
CA ILE A 92 12.95 21.20 38.44
C ILE A 92 12.02 21.19 39.64
N PHE A 93 10.96 20.43 39.63
CA PHE A 93 10.01 20.30 40.74
C PHE A 93 10.72 19.68 41.97
N GLU A 94 11.48 18.60 41.76
CA GLU A 94 12.29 17.99 42.83
C GLU A 94 13.30 18.95 43.41
N ALA A 95 14.04 19.65 42.56
CA ALA A 95 15.04 20.64 42.98
C ALA A 95 14.40 21.80 43.79
N TYR A 96 13.23 22.28 43.37
CA TYR A 96 12.47 23.29 44.10
C TYR A 96 12.02 22.80 45.47
N GLN A 97 11.60 21.54 45.59
CA GLN A 97 11.30 20.94 46.90
C GLN A 97 12.53 20.84 47.81
N LEU A 98 13.70 20.49 47.25
CA LEU A 98 14.95 20.44 48.00
C LEU A 98 15.36 21.84 48.50
N LEU A 99 15.22 22.86 47.66
CA LEU A 99 15.49 24.25 48.02
C LEU A 99 14.62 24.69 49.18
N ASN A 100 13.31 24.40 49.15
CA ASN A 100 12.36 24.73 50.23
C ASN A 100 12.69 24.02 51.54
N ARG A 101 13.45 22.93 51.50
CA ARG A 101 13.93 22.21 52.70
C ARG A 101 15.32 22.66 53.14
N GLY A 102 15.88 23.71 52.55
CA GLY A 102 17.22 24.26 52.86
C GLY A 102 18.39 23.43 52.34
N ARG A 103 18.12 22.49 51.39
CA ARG A 103 19.15 21.61 50.78
C ARG A 103 19.63 22.19 49.45
N ASN A 104 20.27 23.37 49.52
CA ASN A 104 20.61 24.18 48.36
C ASN A 104 21.56 23.46 47.39
N GLU A 105 22.66 22.84 47.86
CA GLU A 105 23.61 22.12 47.03
C GLU A 105 22.96 20.95 46.28
N SER A 106 22.09 20.22 46.97
CA SER A 106 21.34 19.12 46.34
C SER A 106 20.36 19.62 45.29
N ALA A 107 19.71 20.77 45.52
CA ALA A 107 18.79 21.37 44.55
C ALA A 107 19.52 21.77 43.27
N VAL A 108 20.64 22.44 43.37
CA VAL A 108 21.45 22.85 42.21
C VAL A 108 21.99 21.63 41.45
N SER A 109 22.49 20.61 42.14
CA SER A 109 23.00 19.39 41.49
C SER A 109 21.93 18.63 40.74
N THR A 110 20.66 18.66 41.17
CA THR A 110 19.52 17.97 40.49
C THR A 110 19.22 18.57 39.13
N ILE A 111 19.50 19.86 38.90
CA ILE A 111 19.16 20.56 37.66
C ILE A 111 20.41 20.87 36.77
N GLN A 112 21.60 20.42 37.17
CA GLN A 112 22.84 20.76 36.50
C GLN A 112 22.89 20.29 35.04
N ASP A 113 22.28 19.17 34.72
CA ASP A 113 22.31 18.57 33.39
C ASP A 113 21.04 18.88 32.53
N ILE A 114 20.24 19.86 32.99
CA ILE A 114 19.00 20.24 32.26
C ILE A 114 19.37 21.15 31.07
N ASP A 115 18.91 20.75 29.88
CA ASP A 115 18.93 21.61 28.70
C ASP A 115 17.80 22.64 28.79
N THR A 116 18.18 23.91 28.89
CA THR A 116 17.25 25.03 29.07
C THR A 116 16.37 25.31 27.86
N ASP A 117 16.73 24.82 26.66
CA ASP A 117 15.93 24.96 25.44
C ASP A 117 14.64 24.13 25.50
N PHE A 118 14.65 23.06 26.31
CA PHE A 118 13.52 22.21 26.57
C PHE A 118 12.81 22.50 27.89
N LEU A 119 12.67 23.79 28.21
CA LEU A 119 11.95 24.26 29.40
C LEU A 119 10.75 25.12 29.01
N THR A 120 9.62 24.89 29.65
CA THR A 120 8.51 25.85 29.61
C THR A 120 8.88 27.16 30.29
N PRO A 121 8.21 28.30 30.01
CA PRO A 121 8.50 29.56 30.65
C PRO A 121 8.45 29.50 32.19
N MET A 122 7.54 28.72 32.77
CA MET A 122 7.45 28.51 34.21
C MET A 122 8.63 27.70 34.76
N GLN A 123 9.01 26.62 34.04
CA GLN A 123 10.18 25.81 34.42
C GLN A 123 11.47 26.61 34.35
N LEU A 124 11.63 27.41 33.29
CA LEU A 124 12.79 28.31 33.15
C LEU A 124 12.87 29.35 34.30
N TYR A 125 11.73 29.87 34.71
CA TYR A 125 11.67 30.79 35.87
C TYR A 125 12.13 30.09 37.15
N LEU A 126 11.63 28.90 37.44
CA LEU A 126 12.04 28.10 38.61
C LEU A 126 13.53 27.71 38.54
N TYR A 127 14.00 27.29 37.38
CA TYR A 127 15.40 26.97 37.13
C TYR A 127 16.32 28.14 37.49
N LYS A 128 15.99 29.37 37.03
CA LYS A 128 16.76 30.59 37.35
C LYS A 128 16.76 30.91 38.85
N ILE A 129 15.70 30.63 39.58
CA ILE A 129 15.67 30.79 41.01
C ILE A 129 16.64 29.81 41.69
N ILE A 130 16.58 28.52 41.30
CA ILE A 130 17.36 27.47 41.96
C ILE A 130 18.87 27.67 41.76
N ILE A 131 19.34 28.10 40.57
CA ILE A 131 20.77 28.30 40.29
C ILE A 131 21.38 29.53 41.00
N GLN A 132 20.59 30.38 41.65
CA GLN A 132 21.09 31.55 42.40
C GLN A 132 21.57 31.22 43.83
N TYR A 133 21.32 29.99 44.26
CA TYR A 133 21.67 29.47 45.58
C TYR A 133 22.87 28.55 45.52
#